data_06c1ee252fc585ee07de35a18eb2f8f4
#
_entry.id   06c1ee252fc585ee07de35a18eb2f8f4
#
_cell.length_a   1.000
_cell.length_b   1.000
_cell.length_c   1.000
_cell.angle_alpha   90.00
_cell.angle_beta   90.00
_cell.angle_gamma   90.00
#
_symmetry.space_group_name_H-M   'P 1'
#
loop_
_entity.id
_entity.type
_entity.pdbx_description
1 polymer ?
#
loop_
_entity_poly.entity_id
_entity_poly.type
_entity_poly.pdbx_seq_one_letter_code
_entity_poly.pdbx_strand_id
1 'polypeptide(L)'
;LVGSEMCIRDRTAAAQAQRDTLTFNNDYYFSKRNVEELVPVTGQNIVMLGNSLTERGFWAEYFQGKRVLNRGIGGDCISGMINRVQPIVDGRPKAIFIMGGANDLLFSKISNEKLLQQYERLLDIIARGTPRTRVYIQSLLPLNEAHNEAFMKGKNARFAEFNALLRAMAERRGLTFIDIWSAMQRNGELPEEYTFDGIHLKAAGYAVWI
;
A
#
# COMPACT_ATOMS: atom_id res chain seq x y z
N LEU A 1 -17.71 -13.28 -0.41
CA LEU A 1 -17.34 -13.73 0.95
C LEU A 1 -16.24 -14.81 1.00
N VAL A 2 -15.76 -15.32 -0.15
CA VAL A 2 -14.78 -16.42 -0.21
C VAL A 2 -13.33 -15.91 -0.36
N GLY A 3 -13.13 -14.66 -0.75
CA GLY A 3 -11.78 -14.15 -1.09
C GLY A 3 -10.92 -13.69 0.10
N SER A 4 -11.52 -13.25 1.21
CA SER A 4 -10.73 -12.68 2.32
C SER A 4 -10.15 -13.73 3.28
N GLU A 5 -10.89 -14.79 3.54
CA GLU A 5 -10.41 -15.89 4.40
C GLU A 5 -9.35 -16.76 3.69
N MET A 6 -9.47 -16.94 2.37
CA MET A 6 -8.47 -17.68 1.58
C MET A 6 -7.11 -16.95 1.54
N CYS A 7 -7.11 -15.62 1.52
CA CYS A 7 -5.86 -14.84 1.51
C CYS A 7 -5.06 -14.95 2.82
N ILE A 8 -5.72 -15.20 3.96
CA ILE A 8 -5.07 -15.33 5.27
C ILE A 8 -4.72 -16.80 5.55
N ARG A 9 -5.59 -17.76 5.24
CA ARG A 9 -5.37 -19.19 5.50
C ARG A 9 -4.29 -19.84 4.64
N ASP A 10 -4.28 -19.56 3.33
CA ASP A 10 -3.24 -20.09 2.42
C ASP A 10 -1.84 -19.55 2.75
N ARG A 11 -1.76 -18.33 3.32
CA ARG A 11 -0.48 -17.73 3.71
C ARG A 11 0.06 -18.24 5.03
N THR A 12 -0.78 -18.66 5.96
CA THR A 12 -0.33 -19.26 7.23
C THR A 12 0.27 -20.65 7.05
N ALA A 13 -0.19 -21.43 6.09
CA ALA A 13 0.37 -22.74 5.76
C ALA A 13 1.65 -22.65 4.90
N ALA A 14 1.74 -21.66 4.02
CA ALA A 14 2.92 -21.43 3.18
C ALA A 14 3.99 -20.55 3.85
N ALA A 15 3.66 -19.83 4.95
CA ALA A 15 4.55 -18.91 5.66
C ALA A 15 5.69 -19.60 6.43
N GLN A 16 5.75 -20.91 6.46
CA GLN A 16 6.83 -21.64 7.15
C GLN A 16 8.15 -21.68 6.37
N ALA A 17 8.17 -21.34 5.09
CA ALA A 17 9.42 -21.06 4.40
C ALA A 17 9.76 -19.58 4.57
N GLN A 18 10.65 -19.26 5.51
CA GLN A 18 11.12 -17.92 5.81
C GLN A 18 11.80 -17.30 4.58
N ARG A 19 11.04 -16.55 3.78
CA ARG A 19 11.59 -15.82 2.63
C ARG A 19 12.07 -14.45 3.11
N ASP A 20 13.26 -14.04 2.67
CA ASP A 20 13.79 -12.71 2.96
C ASP A 20 12.98 -11.58 2.29
N THR A 21 12.22 -11.92 1.25
CA THR A 21 11.34 -11.00 0.52
C THR A 21 10.01 -11.64 0.18
N LEU A 22 8.94 -10.83 0.15
CA LEU A 22 7.62 -11.27 -0.31
C LEU A 22 7.59 -11.33 -1.84
N THR A 23 6.96 -12.38 -2.38
CA THR A 23 6.73 -12.52 -3.83
C THR A 23 5.27 -12.22 -4.17
N PHE A 24 5.05 -11.55 -5.29
CA PHE A 24 3.73 -11.19 -5.82
C PHE A 24 3.20 -12.23 -6.85
N ASN A 25 3.95 -13.28 -7.13
CA ASN A 25 3.64 -14.26 -8.18
C ASN A 25 2.48 -15.19 -7.79
N ASN A 26 1.25 -14.73 -8.00
CA ASN A 26 0.04 -15.50 -7.77
C ASN A 26 -1.08 -15.09 -8.75
N ASP A 27 -2.06 -15.99 -8.95
CA ASP A 27 -3.16 -15.80 -9.91
C ASP A 27 -4.02 -14.55 -9.61
N TYR A 28 -4.24 -14.24 -8.33
CA TYR A 28 -5.00 -13.06 -7.95
C TYR A 28 -4.33 -11.78 -8.42
N TYR A 29 -3.03 -11.64 -8.17
CA TYR A 29 -2.24 -10.49 -8.61
C TYR A 29 -2.32 -10.30 -10.14
N PHE A 30 -2.07 -11.39 -10.90
CA PHE A 30 -2.10 -11.29 -12.36
C PHE A 30 -3.49 -11.01 -12.90
N SER A 31 -4.54 -11.61 -12.32
CA SER A 31 -5.93 -11.33 -12.68
C SER A 31 -6.28 -9.85 -12.47
N LYS A 32 -5.91 -9.29 -11.32
CA LYS A 32 -6.17 -7.86 -11.01
C LYS A 32 -5.38 -6.94 -11.94
N ARG A 33 -4.11 -7.24 -12.20
CA ARG A 33 -3.29 -6.49 -13.14
C ARG A 33 -3.91 -6.46 -14.53
N ASN A 34 -4.37 -7.60 -15.05
CA ASN A 34 -5.02 -7.68 -16.34
C ASN A 34 -6.32 -6.84 -16.41
N VAL A 35 -7.10 -6.81 -15.33
CA VAL A 35 -8.29 -5.94 -15.23
C VAL A 35 -7.89 -4.46 -15.25
N GLU A 36 -6.81 -4.08 -14.60
CA GLU A 36 -6.30 -2.70 -14.61
C GLU A 36 -5.93 -2.24 -16.04
N GLU A 37 -5.44 -3.15 -16.88
CA GLU A 37 -5.08 -2.87 -18.29
C GLU A 37 -6.29 -2.53 -19.17
N LEU A 38 -7.53 -2.92 -18.80
CA LEU A 38 -8.76 -2.55 -19.50
C LEU A 38 -9.09 -1.06 -19.38
N VAL A 39 -8.54 -0.38 -18.37
CA VAL A 39 -8.75 1.05 -18.15
C VAL A 39 -7.39 1.75 -18.13
N PRO A 40 -6.85 2.14 -19.27
CA PRO A 40 -5.53 2.76 -19.35
C PRO A 40 -5.47 4.09 -18.60
N VAL A 41 -4.34 4.35 -17.98
CA VAL A 41 -4.05 5.62 -17.30
C VAL A 41 -3.82 6.72 -18.34
N THR A 42 -4.30 7.92 -18.05
CA THR A 42 -4.11 9.12 -18.88
C THR A 42 -3.60 10.29 -18.04
N GLY A 43 -3.12 11.35 -18.70
CA GLY A 43 -2.62 12.57 -18.04
C GLY A 43 -3.66 13.34 -17.21
N GLN A 44 -4.93 12.95 -17.27
CA GLN A 44 -6.00 13.55 -16.46
C GLN A 44 -6.29 12.76 -15.17
N ASN A 45 -5.73 11.55 -15.05
CA ASN A 45 -6.00 10.69 -13.92
C ASN A 45 -5.20 11.06 -12.69
N ILE A 46 -5.79 10.77 -11.54
CA ILE A 46 -5.13 10.62 -10.24
C ILE A 46 -5.10 9.11 -9.97
N VAL A 47 -3.95 8.58 -9.61
CA VAL A 47 -3.78 7.15 -9.37
C VAL A 47 -3.57 6.88 -7.89
N MET A 48 -4.36 5.98 -7.32
CA MET A 48 -4.16 5.42 -5.97
C MET A 48 -3.43 4.08 -6.14
N LEU A 49 -2.12 4.05 -5.93
CA LEU A 49 -1.27 2.86 -6.04
C LEU A 49 -1.03 2.26 -4.68
N GLY A 50 -1.36 0.98 -4.49
CA GLY A 50 -1.20 0.34 -3.19
C GLY A 50 -1.60 -1.13 -3.14
N ASN A 51 -1.83 -1.60 -1.92
CA ASN A 51 -2.22 -2.97 -1.61
C ASN A 51 -3.75 -3.11 -1.36
N SER A 52 -4.16 -4.09 -0.52
CA SER A 52 -5.58 -4.33 -0.19
C SER A 52 -6.29 -3.13 0.45
N LEU A 53 -5.59 -2.32 1.24
CA LEU A 53 -6.16 -1.11 1.82
C LEU A 53 -6.57 -0.11 0.73
N THR A 54 -5.72 0.07 -0.27
CA THR A 54 -6.01 0.90 -1.44
C THR A 54 -7.09 0.26 -2.32
N GLU A 55 -7.01 -1.06 -2.56
CA GLU A 55 -7.96 -1.79 -3.39
C GLU A 55 -9.40 -1.65 -2.90
N ARG A 56 -9.62 -1.69 -1.57
CA ARG A 56 -10.94 -1.65 -0.96
C ARG A 56 -11.55 -0.25 -0.85
N GLY A 57 -10.77 0.79 -1.14
CA GLY A 57 -11.27 2.17 -1.15
C GLY A 57 -12.13 2.47 -2.38
N PHE A 58 -13.24 3.15 -2.19
CA PHE A 58 -14.13 3.61 -3.26
C PHE A 58 -13.72 5.02 -3.75
N TRP A 59 -12.47 5.13 -4.22
CA TRP A 59 -11.80 6.41 -4.48
C TRP A 59 -12.53 7.31 -5.47
N ALA A 60 -13.16 6.74 -6.50
CA ALA A 60 -13.92 7.50 -7.48
C ALA A 60 -15.19 8.10 -6.86
N GLU A 61 -15.82 7.38 -5.94
CA GLU A 61 -17.01 7.84 -5.20
C GLU A 61 -16.65 8.85 -4.12
N TYR A 62 -15.51 8.66 -3.42
CA TYR A 62 -15.04 9.60 -2.39
C TYR A 62 -14.66 10.95 -3.01
N PHE A 63 -14.04 10.94 -4.18
CA PHE A 63 -13.56 12.14 -4.87
C PHE A 63 -14.36 12.42 -6.15
N GLN A 64 -15.67 12.58 -6.01
CA GLN A 64 -16.57 12.86 -7.13
C GLN A 64 -16.10 14.06 -7.96
N GLY A 65 -16.22 13.94 -9.29
CA GLY A 65 -15.72 14.94 -10.23
C GLY A 65 -14.20 14.92 -10.47
N LYS A 66 -13.46 14.03 -9.78
CA LYS A 66 -12.05 13.74 -10.10
C LYS A 66 -11.94 12.41 -10.86
N ARG A 67 -10.96 12.31 -11.73
CA ARG A 67 -10.68 11.07 -12.47
C ARG A 67 -9.71 10.19 -11.67
N VAL A 68 -10.17 9.64 -10.56
CA VAL A 68 -9.36 8.79 -9.70
C VAL A 68 -9.44 7.34 -10.17
N LEU A 69 -8.28 6.72 -10.37
CA LEU A 69 -8.14 5.29 -10.67
C LEU A 69 -7.61 4.56 -9.45
N ASN A 70 -8.32 3.52 -9.06
CA ASN A 70 -7.86 2.58 -8.07
C ASN A 70 -6.86 1.60 -8.73
N ARG A 71 -5.63 1.60 -8.23
CA ARG A 71 -4.55 0.67 -8.60
C ARG A 71 -4.04 -0.04 -7.33
N GLY A 72 -4.98 -0.45 -6.49
CA GLY A 72 -4.73 -1.32 -5.36
C GLY A 72 -4.86 -2.79 -5.73
N ILE A 73 -3.97 -3.65 -5.24
CA ILE A 73 -4.07 -5.10 -5.38
C ILE A 73 -3.89 -5.74 -4.00
N GLY A 74 -4.86 -6.56 -3.59
CA GLY A 74 -4.81 -7.29 -2.32
C GLY A 74 -3.55 -8.14 -2.20
N GLY A 75 -2.85 -7.96 -1.07
CA GLY A 75 -1.62 -8.69 -0.80
C GLY A 75 -0.38 -8.22 -1.56
N ASP A 76 -0.47 -7.15 -2.34
CA ASP A 76 0.67 -6.64 -3.09
C ASP A 76 1.79 -6.13 -2.18
N CYS A 77 3.01 -6.22 -2.68
CA CYS A 77 4.26 -5.78 -2.05
C CYS A 77 4.99 -4.78 -2.96
N ILE A 78 6.04 -4.14 -2.46
CA ILE A 78 6.76 -3.13 -3.24
C ILE A 78 7.35 -3.71 -4.54
N SER A 79 7.85 -4.94 -4.51
CA SER A 79 8.33 -5.60 -5.75
C SER A 79 7.21 -5.87 -6.75
N GLY A 80 5.99 -6.16 -6.30
CA GLY A 80 4.81 -6.28 -7.15
C GLY A 80 4.39 -4.94 -7.76
N MET A 81 4.41 -3.86 -6.99
CA MET A 81 4.16 -2.52 -7.51
C MET A 81 5.19 -2.13 -8.58
N ILE A 82 6.49 -2.43 -8.36
CA ILE A 82 7.54 -2.22 -9.37
C ILE A 82 7.22 -2.97 -10.67
N ASN A 83 6.77 -4.21 -10.56
CA ASN A 83 6.45 -5.05 -11.74
C ASN A 83 5.29 -4.52 -12.58
N ARG A 84 4.36 -3.74 -11.98
CA ARG A 84 3.15 -3.24 -12.66
C ARG A 84 3.06 -1.71 -12.80
N VAL A 85 4.09 -0.97 -12.43
CA VAL A 85 4.05 0.49 -12.48
C VAL A 85 4.18 1.06 -13.89
N GLN A 86 4.74 0.31 -14.84
CA GLN A 86 5.05 0.84 -16.18
C GLN A 86 3.81 1.39 -16.94
N PRO A 87 2.66 0.68 -17.00
CA PRO A 87 1.45 1.25 -17.63
C PRO A 87 0.95 2.54 -16.96
N ILE A 88 1.16 2.69 -15.65
CA ILE A 88 0.84 3.92 -14.92
C ILE A 88 1.76 5.06 -15.37
N VAL A 89 3.05 4.78 -15.48
CA VAL A 89 4.09 5.73 -15.92
C VAL A 89 3.84 6.18 -17.36
N ASP A 90 3.53 5.23 -18.26
CA ASP A 90 3.26 5.50 -19.67
C ASP A 90 2.02 6.40 -19.86
N GLY A 91 1.04 6.27 -18.98
CA GLY A 91 -0.16 7.11 -18.94
C GLY A 91 0.08 8.55 -18.49
N ARG A 92 1.23 8.84 -17.86
CA ARG A 92 1.63 10.18 -17.39
C ARG A 92 0.55 10.85 -16.54
N PRO A 93 0.07 10.22 -15.45
CA PRO A 93 -1.03 10.73 -14.65
C PRO A 93 -0.71 12.10 -14.05
N LYS A 94 -1.74 12.84 -13.68
CA LYS A 94 -1.62 14.11 -12.99
C LYS A 94 -0.98 13.97 -11.61
N ALA A 95 -1.31 12.89 -10.90
CA ALA A 95 -0.77 12.57 -9.59
C ALA A 95 -0.79 11.07 -9.32
N ILE A 96 0.13 10.60 -8.48
CA ILE A 96 0.16 9.24 -7.94
C ILE A 96 0.26 9.34 -6.42
N PHE A 97 -0.67 8.71 -5.70
CA PHE A 97 -0.62 8.51 -4.26
C PHE A 97 -0.19 7.07 -4.00
N ILE A 98 0.86 6.88 -3.21
CA ILE A 98 1.47 5.56 -3.00
C ILE A 98 1.38 5.17 -1.53
N MET A 99 0.74 4.03 -1.24
CA MET A 99 0.79 3.36 0.05
C MET A 99 1.24 1.91 -0.15
N GLY A 100 2.43 1.57 0.32
CA GLY A 100 3.00 0.24 0.15
C GLY A 100 4.06 -0.10 1.18
N GLY A 101 4.32 -1.41 1.35
CA GLY A 101 5.32 -1.93 2.29
C GLY A 101 4.72 -2.68 3.48
N ALA A 102 3.42 -2.51 3.78
CA ALA A 102 2.79 -3.19 4.91
C ALA A 102 2.89 -4.71 4.81
N ASN A 103 2.56 -5.28 3.64
CA ASN A 103 2.66 -6.74 3.42
C ASN A 103 4.11 -7.23 3.49
N ASP A 104 5.06 -6.45 2.96
CA ASP A 104 6.48 -6.76 3.07
C ASP A 104 6.90 -6.90 4.54
N LEU A 105 6.49 -5.96 5.39
CA LEU A 105 6.82 -5.96 6.81
C LEU A 105 6.04 -7.01 7.62
N LEU A 106 4.81 -7.34 7.23
CA LEU A 106 3.99 -8.35 7.91
C LEU A 106 4.43 -9.77 7.59
N PHE A 107 4.72 -10.07 6.31
CA PHE A 107 4.84 -11.44 5.82
C PHE A 107 6.25 -11.83 5.37
N SER A 108 7.25 -10.94 5.53
CA SER A 108 8.64 -11.26 5.24
C SER A 108 9.60 -10.80 6.34
N LYS A 109 10.86 -11.22 6.24
CA LYS A 109 11.95 -10.79 7.12
C LYS A 109 12.77 -9.64 6.54
N ILE A 110 12.29 -8.97 5.50
CA ILE A 110 13.00 -7.86 4.87
C ILE A 110 13.28 -6.76 5.92
N SER A 111 14.49 -6.22 5.98
CA SER A 111 14.77 -5.10 6.86
C SER A 111 14.13 -3.81 6.33
N ASN A 112 13.90 -2.85 7.23
CA ASN A 112 13.33 -1.55 6.85
C ASN A 112 14.18 -0.84 5.80
N GLU A 113 15.52 -0.95 5.88
CA GLU A 113 16.46 -0.34 4.93
C GLU A 113 16.38 -0.98 3.54
N LYS A 114 16.31 -2.33 3.47
CA LYS A 114 16.16 -3.04 2.20
C LYS A 114 14.80 -2.73 1.55
N LEU A 115 13.75 -2.63 2.35
CA LEU A 115 12.42 -2.27 1.85
C LEU A 115 12.41 -0.82 1.35
N LEU A 116 13.09 0.11 2.05
CA LEU A 116 13.24 1.49 1.60
C LEU A 116 13.97 1.56 0.26
N GLN A 117 15.04 0.78 0.07
CA GLN A 117 15.75 0.71 -1.22
C GLN A 117 14.83 0.24 -2.37
N GLN A 118 13.96 -0.74 -2.13
CA GLN A 118 12.95 -1.14 -3.11
C GLN A 118 11.94 -0.02 -3.38
N TYR A 119 11.51 0.69 -2.34
CA TYR A 119 10.61 1.83 -2.48
C TYR A 119 11.25 2.95 -3.30
N GLU A 120 12.51 3.28 -3.04
CA GLU A 120 13.27 4.26 -3.81
C GLU A 120 13.40 3.84 -5.29
N ARG A 121 13.61 2.55 -5.58
CA ARG A 121 13.61 2.03 -6.96
C ARG A 121 12.26 2.24 -7.66
N LEU A 122 11.14 2.03 -6.97
CA LEU A 122 9.81 2.34 -7.51
C LEU A 122 9.69 3.82 -7.88
N LEU A 123 10.12 4.70 -6.99
CA LEU A 123 10.12 6.14 -7.22
C LEU A 123 11.04 6.57 -8.36
N ASP A 124 12.19 5.93 -8.53
CA ASP A 124 13.11 6.21 -9.64
C ASP A 124 12.51 5.86 -11.00
N ILE A 125 11.76 4.76 -11.08
CA ILE A 125 11.02 4.39 -12.31
C ILE A 125 9.99 5.47 -12.63
N ILE A 126 9.21 5.90 -11.64
CA ILE A 126 8.19 6.94 -11.82
C ILE A 126 8.84 8.27 -12.24
N ALA A 127 9.88 8.70 -11.53
CA ALA A 127 10.55 9.97 -11.78
C ALA A 127 11.19 10.04 -13.18
N ARG A 128 11.80 8.94 -13.64
CA ARG A 128 12.40 8.88 -14.98
C ARG A 128 11.35 8.86 -16.09
N GLY A 129 10.28 8.11 -15.90
CA GLY A 129 9.28 7.92 -16.97
C GLY A 129 8.23 9.02 -17.03
N THR A 130 7.91 9.66 -15.90
CA THR A 130 6.89 10.71 -15.83
C THR A 130 7.27 11.85 -14.87
N PRO A 131 8.29 12.66 -15.21
CA PRO A 131 8.88 13.65 -14.29
C PRO A 131 7.95 14.82 -13.92
N ARG A 132 6.84 14.98 -14.61
CA ARG A 132 5.83 16.01 -14.34
C ARG A 132 4.69 15.55 -13.46
N THR A 133 4.58 14.25 -13.21
CA THR A 133 3.57 13.68 -12.31
C THR A 133 3.89 14.03 -10.86
N ARG A 134 2.91 14.55 -10.14
CA ARG A 134 3.05 14.78 -8.70
C ARG A 134 2.95 13.46 -7.95
N VAL A 135 3.92 13.17 -7.10
CA VAL A 135 3.95 11.94 -6.30
C VAL A 135 3.77 12.28 -4.83
N TYR A 136 2.84 11.57 -4.20
CA TYR A 136 2.52 11.68 -2.78
C TYR A 136 2.81 10.35 -2.11
N ILE A 137 3.64 10.37 -1.06
CA ILE A 137 3.96 9.19 -0.26
C ILE A 137 3.03 9.19 0.94
N GLN A 138 2.25 8.13 1.10
CA GLN A 138 1.37 7.94 2.25
C GLN A 138 2.05 7.05 3.28
N SER A 139 1.91 7.38 4.56
CA SER A 139 2.37 6.51 5.65
C SER A 139 1.65 5.17 5.62
N LEU A 140 2.26 4.12 6.14
CA LEU A 140 1.55 2.92 6.54
C LEU A 140 0.57 3.27 7.65
N LEU A 141 -0.53 2.52 7.73
CA LEU A 141 -1.53 2.67 8.79
C LEU A 141 -1.13 1.85 10.03
N PRO A 142 -1.57 2.25 11.23
CA PRO A 142 -1.40 1.40 12.42
C PRO A 142 -2.20 0.10 12.27
N LEU A 143 -1.82 -0.89 13.06
CA LEU A 143 -2.53 -2.15 13.23
C LEU A 143 -3.26 -2.13 14.58
N ASN A 144 -4.35 -2.89 14.72
CA ASN A 144 -4.87 -3.29 16.01
C ASN A 144 -4.23 -4.64 16.37
N GLU A 145 -3.13 -4.61 17.12
CA GLU A 145 -2.34 -5.80 17.41
C GLU A 145 -3.11 -6.82 18.26
N ALA A 146 -4.09 -6.36 19.07
CA ALA A 146 -4.90 -7.22 19.92
C ALA A 146 -5.82 -8.17 19.14
N HIS A 147 -6.20 -7.84 17.90
CA HIS A 147 -7.00 -8.72 17.03
C HIS A 147 -6.33 -10.06 16.73
N ASN A 148 -5.01 -10.08 16.64
CA ASN A 148 -4.22 -11.30 16.43
C ASN A 148 -2.81 -11.12 16.98
N GLU A 149 -2.69 -11.17 18.31
CA GLU A 149 -1.41 -10.98 19.01
C GLU A 149 -0.31 -11.93 18.50
N ALA A 150 -0.65 -13.17 18.20
CA ALA A 150 0.33 -14.15 17.75
C ALA A 150 1.02 -13.76 16.44
N PHE A 151 0.33 -12.98 15.61
CA PHE A 151 0.84 -12.53 14.31
C PHE A 151 1.27 -11.07 14.30
N MET A 152 0.54 -10.17 14.98
CA MET A 152 0.71 -8.72 14.85
C MET A 152 1.55 -8.08 15.95
N LYS A 153 1.76 -8.74 17.09
CA LYS A 153 2.45 -8.16 18.25
C LYS A 153 3.81 -7.57 17.89
N GLY A 154 4.01 -6.29 18.24
CA GLY A 154 5.24 -5.54 17.98
C GLY A 154 5.41 -5.04 16.54
N LYS A 155 4.45 -5.27 15.66
CA LYS A 155 4.53 -4.81 14.27
C LYS A 155 4.33 -3.30 14.13
N ASN A 156 3.54 -2.69 15.00
CA ASN A 156 3.35 -1.23 15.01
C ASN A 156 4.67 -0.49 15.22
N ALA A 157 5.54 -0.96 16.11
CA ALA A 157 6.87 -0.36 16.29
C ALA A 157 7.67 -0.37 14.97
N ARG A 158 7.67 -1.50 14.27
CA ARG A 158 8.35 -1.66 12.98
C ARG A 158 7.74 -0.78 11.88
N PHE A 159 6.42 -0.63 11.87
CA PHE A 159 5.72 0.24 10.92
C PHE A 159 6.03 1.72 11.19
N ALA A 160 6.06 2.12 12.47
CA ALA A 160 6.43 3.49 12.85
C ALA A 160 7.86 3.84 12.43
N GLU A 161 8.83 2.93 12.64
CA GLU A 161 10.20 3.08 12.16
C GLU A 161 10.25 3.25 10.62
N PHE A 162 9.53 2.40 9.89
CA PHE A 162 9.48 2.50 8.44
C PHE A 162 8.80 3.79 7.95
N ASN A 163 7.75 4.25 8.61
CA ASN A 163 7.10 5.54 8.33
C ASN A 163 8.08 6.72 8.53
N ALA A 164 8.94 6.66 9.55
CA ALA A 164 9.98 7.67 9.75
C ALA A 164 10.99 7.68 8.59
N LEU A 165 11.40 6.50 8.11
CA LEU A 165 12.28 6.37 6.94
C LEU A 165 11.61 6.88 5.66
N LEU A 166 10.32 6.57 5.44
CA LEU A 166 9.55 7.07 4.30
C LEU A 166 9.45 8.60 4.32
N ARG A 167 9.18 9.20 5.50
CA ARG A 167 9.13 10.66 5.66
C ARG A 167 10.47 11.29 5.30
N ALA A 168 11.57 10.80 5.88
CA ALA A 168 12.91 11.31 5.62
C ALA A 168 13.31 11.16 4.14
N MET A 169 12.93 10.04 3.50
CA MET A 169 13.14 9.81 2.08
C MET A 169 12.33 10.79 1.21
N ALA A 170 11.07 11.01 1.54
CA ALA A 170 10.22 11.96 0.82
C ALA A 170 10.79 13.40 0.91
N GLU A 171 11.23 13.83 2.09
CA GLU A 171 11.87 15.13 2.30
C GLU A 171 13.13 15.28 1.44
N ARG A 172 14.05 14.29 1.47
CA ARG A 172 15.26 14.30 0.64
C ARG A 172 14.99 14.39 -0.86
N ARG A 173 13.87 13.82 -1.31
CA ARG A 173 13.47 13.82 -2.72
C ARG A 173 12.56 14.99 -3.11
N GLY A 174 12.22 15.89 -2.18
CA GLY A 174 11.28 16.98 -2.42
C GLY A 174 9.87 16.52 -2.72
N LEU A 175 9.47 15.33 -2.22
CA LEU A 175 8.13 14.75 -2.37
C LEU A 175 7.26 15.07 -1.15
N THR A 176 5.95 15.11 -1.36
CA THR A 176 5.00 15.30 -0.25
C THR A 176 4.77 13.97 0.48
N PHE A 177 5.00 13.97 1.79
CA PHE A 177 4.61 12.89 2.69
C PHE A 177 3.27 13.21 3.35
N ILE A 178 2.33 12.26 3.34
CA ILE A 178 1.01 12.36 3.96
C ILE A 178 0.99 11.41 5.16
N ASP A 179 0.91 11.98 6.35
CA ASP A 179 0.91 11.25 7.62
C ASP A 179 -0.49 10.82 8.02
N ILE A 180 -0.97 9.73 7.43
CA ILE A 180 -2.27 9.14 7.77
C ILE A 180 -2.18 8.41 9.11
N TRP A 181 -1.02 7.84 9.44
CA TRP A 181 -0.78 7.17 10.71
C TRP A 181 -1.17 8.03 11.91
N SER A 182 -0.64 9.24 11.97
CA SER A 182 -0.89 10.16 13.09
C SER A 182 -2.36 10.55 13.21
N ALA A 183 -3.08 10.67 12.09
CA ALA A 183 -4.51 10.98 12.08
C ALA A 183 -5.38 9.78 12.52
N MET A 184 -4.90 8.54 12.30
CA MET A 184 -5.72 7.34 12.47
C MET A 184 -5.47 6.60 13.77
N GLN A 185 -4.26 6.73 14.36
CA GLN A 185 -3.87 6.00 15.55
C GLN A 185 -4.48 6.59 16.84
N ARG A 186 -4.70 5.72 17.84
CA ARG A 186 -4.94 6.09 19.23
C ARG A 186 -4.02 5.24 20.10
N ASN A 187 -3.15 5.90 20.88
CA ASN A 187 -2.12 5.24 21.68
C ASN A 187 -1.20 4.28 20.88
N GLY A 188 -0.90 4.60 19.63
CA GLY A 188 -0.07 3.78 18.75
C GLY A 188 -0.78 2.62 18.04
N GLU A 189 -2.08 2.43 18.30
CA GLU A 189 -2.90 1.33 17.78
C GLU A 189 -3.97 1.84 16.82
N LEU A 190 -4.41 0.98 15.89
CA LEU A 190 -5.61 1.21 15.09
C LEU A 190 -6.84 0.96 15.96
N PRO A 191 -7.71 1.98 16.17
CA PRO A 191 -8.92 1.81 16.96
C PRO A 191 -9.85 0.72 16.42
N GLU A 192 -10.52 -0.02 17.32
CA GLU A 192 -11.45 -1.10 17.01
C GLU A 192 -12.58 -0.63 16.08
N GLU A 193 -13.05 0.59 16.25
CA GLU A 193 -14.10 1.18 15.42
C GLU A 193 -13.66 1.41 13.96
N TYR A 194 -12.34 1.44 13.68
CA TYR A 194 -11.80 1.67 12.33
C TYR A 194 -11.49 0.38 11.57
N THR A 195 -11.41 -0.76 12.26
CA THR A 195 -11.01 -2.03 11.64
C THR A 195 -11.97 -3.17 11.96
N PHE A 196 -11.98 -4.20 11.11
CA PHE A 196 -12.77 -5.41 11.35
C PHE A 196 -11.89 -6.66 11.58
N ASP A 197 -10.60 -6.58 11.29
CA ASP A 197 -9.64 -7.68 11.42
C ASP A 197 -8.27 -7.25 11.95
N GLY A 198 -8.16 -6.01 12.42
CA GLY A 198 -6.92 -5.42 12.93
C GLY A 198 -6.04 -4.78 11.86
N ILE A 199 -6.35 -4.94 10.57
CA ILE A 199 -5.57 -4.44 9.43
C ILE A 199 -6.45 -3.61 8.48
N HIS A 200 -7.56 -4.18 8.03
CA HIS A 200 -8.41 -3.58 7.02
C HIS A 200 -9.46 -2.66 7.63
N LEU A 201 -9.79 -1.60 6.90
CA LEU A 201 -10.62 -0.53 7.42
C LEU A 201 -12.12 -0.78 7.24
N LYS A 202 -12.88 -0.37 8.25
CA LYS A 202 -14.31 -0.06 8.16
C LYS A 202 -14.52 1.34 7.55
N ALA A 203 -15.77 1.70 7.30
CA ALA A 203 -16.13 3.02 6.78
C ALA A 203 -15.56 4.18 7.61
N ALA A 204 -15.59 4.06 8.95
CA ALA A 204 -15.05 5.07 9.86
C ALA A 204 -13.55 5.29 9.67
N GLY A 205 -12.78 4.23 9.41
CA GLY A 205 -11.35 4.33 9.09
C GLY A 205 -11.10 5.01 7.74
N TYR A 206 -11.87 4.67 6.70
CA TYR A 206 -11.78 5.37 5.42
C TYR A 206 -12.15 6.84 5.52
N ALA A 207 -13.13 7.21 6.37
CA ALA A 207 -13.50 8.60 6.60
C ALA A 207 -12.35 9.45 7.18
N VAL A 208 -11.42 8.84 7.90
CA VAL A 208 -10.18 9.50 8.36
C VAL A 208 -9.15 9.63 7.24
N TRP A 209 -9.10 8.65 6.31
CA TRP A 209 -8.10 8.64 5.24
C TRP A 209 -8.40 9.63 4.12
N ILE A 210 -9.69 9.90 3.83
CA ILE A 210 -10.14 10.78 2.73
C ILE A 210 -10.19 12.25 3.15
#